data_3ceb62cca984a3147585e39191a46256
#
_entry.id   3ceb62cca984a3147585e39191a46256
#
_cell.length_a   1.000
_cell.length_b   1.000
_cell.length_c   1.000
_cell.angle_alpha   90.00
_cell.angle_beta   90.00
_cell.angle_gamma   90.00
#
_symmetry.space_group_name_H-M   'P 1'
#
loop_
_entity.id
_entity.type
_entity.pdbx_description
1 polymer ?
#
loop_
_entity_poly.entity_id
_entity_poly.type
_entity_poly.pdbx_seq_one_letter_code
_entity_poly.pdbx_strand_id
1 'polypeptide(L)'
;IRGSRVFSSNPPRWSGGVIILDVDDPTNISVIDTTFLSYHTTSGNSIPYQVTLDIEFDIDGNLWIANPYCINGNNPIHVRSPDGIWKHFGSSETSTRISQSPGSVVFDSWGRTWVSAFQAEEANLGIYPNGGISMLSYEGQPYDPVSFNWDIINSSGTVWSLGMGINDRVYYLTPSGLNYYDIDGGYDPVIRENPYSYFPNISFGNGAGISIDRQ
;
A
#
# COMPACT_ATOMS: atom_id res chain seq x y z
N ILE A 1 11.06 12.25 1.10
CA ILE A 1 10.46 11.39 0.08
C ILE A 1 9.01 11.80 -0.09
N ARG A 2 8.55 11.88 -1.32
CA ARG A 2 7.15 12.15 -1.64
C ARG A 2 6.73 11.31 -2.84
N GLY A 3 5.58 10.64 -2.73
CA GLY A 3 4.86 10.13 -3.88
C GLY A 3 4.30 11.30 -4.68
N SER A 4 4.44 11.29 -5.99
CA SER A 4 3.92 12.35 -6.83
C SER A 4 3.26 11.82 -8.08
N ARG A 5 2.22 12.53 -8.52
CA ARG A 5 1.72 12.45 -9.90
C ARG A 5 2.34 13.63 -10.66
N VAL A 6 3.03 13.35 -11.74
CA VAL A 6 3.52 14.39 -12.62
C VAL A 6 2.53 14.57 -13.77
N PHE A 7 2.03 15.77 -13.92
CA PHE A 7 1.17 16.16 -15.04
C PHE A 7 2.01 16.82 -16.10
N SER A 8 1.91 16.37 -17.33
CA SER A 8 2.43 17.08 -18.48
C SER A 8 1.28 17.71 -19.27
N SER A 9 1.47 18.93 -19.71
CA SER A 9 0.40 19.74 -20.29
C SER A 9 0.08 19.44 -21.76
N ASN A 10 0.80 18.50 -22.42
CA ASN A 10 0.53 18.34 -23.86
C ASN A 10 1.04 17.03 -24.45
N PRO A 11 0.20 16.06 -24.76
CA PRO A 11 -1.10 15.76 -24.18
C PRO A 11 -0.94 15.40 -22.69
N PRO A 12 -2.02 15.45 -21.90
CA PRO A 12 -1.93 15.15 -20.48
C PRO A 12 -1.34 13.76 -20.29
N ARG A 13 -0.16 13.69 -19.72
CA ARG A 13 0.60 12.48 -19.50
C ARG A 13 0.63 12.23 -18.01
N TRP A 14 0.16 11.08 -17.61
CA TRP A 14 0.21 10.64 -16.24
C TRP A 14 1.45 9.77 -16.07
N SER A 15 2.49 10.33 -15.52
CA SER A 15 3.57 9.54 -14.96
C SER A 15 3.56 9.75 -13.45
N GLY A 16 3.69 8.66 -12.71
CA GLY A 16 3.81 8.67 -11.27
C GLY A 16 5.16 8.11 -10.88
N GLY A 17 5.36 7.97 -9.58
CA GLY A 17 6.57 7.40 -9.01
C GLY A 17 6.87 8.01 -7.66
N VAL A 18 8.07 7.78 -7.17
CA VAL A 18 8.56 8.33 -5.90
C VAL A 18 9.73 9.23 -6.19
N ILE A 19 9.68 10.46 -5.68
CA ILE A 19 10.80 11.39 -5.73
C ILE A 19 11.53 11.34 -4.38
N ILE A 20 12.82 11.11 -4.45
CA ILE A 20 13.72 11.17 -3.30
C ILE A 20 14.53 12.45 -3.43
N LEU A 21 14.42 13.31 -2.42
CA LEU A 21 15.20 14.53 -2.29
C LEU A 21 16.20 14.36 -1.16
N ASP A 22 17.44 14.68 -1.41
CA ASP A 22 18.44 14.85 -0.37
C ASP A 22 18.16 16.20 0.33
N VAL A 23 17.98 16.18 1.65
CA VAL A 23 17.69 17.41 2.40
C VAL A 23 18.93 18.31 2.56
N ASP A 24 20.11 17.72 2.51
CA ASP A 24 21.39 18.42 2.63
C ASP A 24 21.88 18.94 1.27
N ASP A 25 21.45 18.29 0.19
CA ASP A 25 21.70 18.73 -1.19
C ASP A 25 20.41 18.65 -2.03
N PRO A 26 19.59 19.69 -2.07
CA PRO A 26 18.33 19.70 -2.82
C PRO A 26 18.48 19.56 -4.35
N THR A 27 19.70 19.63 -4.86
CA THR A 27 20.00 19.37 -6.28
C THR A 27 20.17 17.87 -6.57
N ASN A 28 20.39 17.07 -5.53
CA ASN A 28 20.47 15.63 -5.61
C ASN A 28 19.06 15.03 -5.56
N ILE A 29 18.47 14.84 -6.73
CA ILE A 29 17.12 14.31 -6.91
C ILE A 29 17.22 12.95 -7.58
N SER A 30 16.62 11.94 -6.99
CA SER A 30 16.43 10.65 -7.64
C SER A 30 14.94 10.31 -7.79
N VAL A 31 14.61 9.53 -8.81
CA VAL A 31 13.24 9.15 -9.12
C VAL A 31 13.15 7.63 -9.19
N ILE A 32 12.19 7.07 -8.47
CA ILE A 32 11.77 5.67 -8.60
C ILE A 32 10.56 5.68 -9.52
N ASP A 33 10.71 5.14 -10.70
CA ASP A 33 9.71 5.16 -11.77
C ASP A 33 9.39 3.74 -12.29
N THR A 34 8.92 3.65 -13.51
CA THR A 34 8.59 2.38 -14.19
C THR A 34 9.78 1.41 -14.36
N THR A 35 10.98 1.83 -14.05
CA THR A 35 12.14 0.93 -14.00
C THR A 35 12.04 -0.04 -12.82
N PHE A 36 11.42 0.40 -11.75
CA PHE A 36 11.28 -0.37 -10.51
C PHE A 36 9.81 -0.66 -10.15
N LEU A 37 8.89 0.23 -10.51
CA LEU A 37 7.48 0.13 -10.14
C LEU A 37 6.63 -0.39 -11.30
N SER A 38 5.56 -1.07 -10.95
CA SER A 38 4.57 -1.51 -11.91
C SER A 38 3.72 -0.35 -12.43
N TYR A 39 3.12 -0.53 -13.60
CA TYR A 39 2.36 0.52 -14.27
C TYR A 39 1.21 -0.05 -15.09
N HIS A 40 0.37 0.81 -15.62
CA HIS A 40 -0.67 0.49 -16.59
C HIS A 40 -0.47 1.26 -17.89
N THR A 41 -0.69 0.62 -19.01
CA THR A 41 -0.78 1.26 -20.32
C THR A 41 -2.22 1.19 -20.82
N THR A 42 -2.83 2.34 -21.05
CA THR A 42 -4.16 2.38 -21.67
C THR A 42 -4.04 2.11 -23.18
N SER A 43 -5.03 1.43 -23.74
CA SER A 43 -5.09 1.18 -25.18
C SER A 43 -5.04 2.49 -25.97
N GLY A 44 -4.07 2.64 -26.86
CA GLY A 44 -3.83 3.84 -27.65
C GLY A 44 -2.89 4.87 -27.01
N ASN A 45 -2.43 4.66 -25.80
CA ASN A 45 -1.46 5.51 -25.14
C ASN A 45 -0.17 4.72 -24.85
N SER A 46 0.94 5.10 -25.47
CA SER A 46 2.25 4.49 -25.22
C SER A 46 2.90 4.91 -23.91
N ILE A 47 2.20 5.72 -23.11
CA ILE A 47 2.77 6.30 -21.90
C ILE A 47 2.26 5.53 -20.70
N PRO A 48 3.18 5.03 -19.86
CA PRO A 48 2.82 4.34 -18.64
C PRO A 48 2.03 5.25 -17.70
N TYR A 49 0.90 4.75 -17.21
CA TYR A 49 0.19 5.31 -16.08
C TYR A 49 0.68 4.63 -14.82
N GLN A 50 1.30 5.37 -13.93
CA GLN A 50 1.85 4.87 -12.69
C GLN A 50 1.27 5.64 -11.52
N VAL A 51 0.90 4.92 -10.48
CA VAL A 51 0.35 5.51 -9.25
C VAL A 51 1.09 4.94 -8.06
N THR A 52 1.44 5.81 -7.15
CA THR A 52 1.90 5.47 -5.81
C THR A 52 0.91 6.09 -4.83
N LEU A 53 0.18 5.28 -4.10
CA LEU A 53 -0.81 5.77 -3.13
C LEU A 53 -0.21 5.97 -1.76
N ASP A 54 0.68 5.09 -1.36
CA ASP A 54 1.30 5.16 -0.04
C ASP A 54 2.78 4.83 -0.09
N ILE A 55 3.52 5.47 0.80
CA ILE A 55 4.97 5.33 0.97
C ILE A 55 5.26 5.42 2.45
N GLU A 56 5.77 4.33 3.00
CA GLU A 56 6.10 4.25 4.43
C GLU A 56 7.51 3.68 4.64
N PHE A 57 8.11 4.02 5.76
CA PHE A 57 9.33 3.38 6.22
C PHE A 57 9.04 2.49 7.41
N ASP A 58 9.56 1.28 7.38
CA ASP A 58 9.58 0.43 8.57
C ASP A 58 10.65 0.89 9.57
N ILE A 59 10.72 0.21 10.71
CA ILE A 59 11.65 0.55 11.81
C ILE A 59 13.13 0.41 11.40
N ASP A 60 13.42 -0.45 10.41
CA ASP A 60 14.77 -0.69 9.90
C ASP A 60 15.14 0.25 8.75
N GLY A 61 14.23 1.16 8.37
CA GLY A 61 14.41 2.15 7.33
C GLY A 61 14.20 1.61 5.92
N ASN A 62 13.59 0.44 5.75
CA ASN A 62 13.19 -0.03 4.44
C ASN A 62 12.01 0.80 3.92
N LEU A 63 12.08 1.19 2.66
CA LEU A 63 11.03 1.92 1.97
C LEU A 63 9.99 0.95 1.41
N TRP A 64 8.75 1.09 1.84
CA TRP A 64 7.62 0.34 1.33
C TRP A 64 6.74 1.22 0.45
N ILE A 65 6.22 0.66 -0.63
CA ILE A 65 5.44 1.38 -1.63
C ILE A 65 4.21 0.59 -1.99
N ALA A 66 3.03 1.20 -1.84
CA ALA A 66 1.77 0.71 -2.37
C ALA A 66 1.55 1.27 -3.78
N ASN A 67 1.53 0.38 -4.77
CA ASN A 67 1.48 0.71 -6.19
C ASN A 67 0.21 0.13 -6.84
N PRO A 68 -0.91 0.82 -6.79
CA PRO A 68 -2.12 0.37 -7.47
C PRO A 68 -2.01 0.49 -9.00
N TYR A 69 -2.95 -0.13 -9.69
CA TYR A 69 -3.01 -0.17 -11.17
C TYR A 69 -1.77 -0.79 -11.81
N CYS A 70 -1.24 -1.82 -11.18
CA CYS A 70 0.02 -2.46 -11.52
C CYS A 70 -0.12 -3.58 -12.57
N ILE A 71 -0.91 -3.40 -13.63
CA ILE A 71 -1.19 -4.43 -14.64
C ILE A 71 0.11 -4.89 -15.33
N ASN A 72 0.95 -3.94 -15.71
CA ASN A 72 2.26 -4.23 -16.27
C ASN A 72 3.28 -4.36 -15.12
N GLY A 73 3.90 -5.52 -15.02
CA GLY A 73 4.76 -5.89 -13.92
C GLY A 73 4.04 -6.67 -12.82
N ASN A 74 2.76 -6.39 -12.59
CA ASN A 74 1.87 -7.11 -11.68
C ASN A 74 2.38 -7.24 -10.23
N ASN A 75 3.06 -6.20 -9.76
CA ASN A 75 3.59 -6.12 -8.40
C ASN A 75 2.93 -4.96 -7.65
N PRO A 76 1.93 -5.22 -6.79
CA PRO A 76 1.24 -4.18 -6.04
C PRO A 76 2.05 -3.60 -4.88
N ILE A 77 2.98 -4.37 -4.33
CA ILE A 77 3.79 -3.96 -3.19
C ILE A 77 5.27 -4.10 -3.52
N HIS A 78 6.01 -3.08 -3.18
CA HIS A 78 7.46 -3.05 -3.32
C HIS A 78 8.11 -2.70 -1.99
N VAL A 79 9.25 -3.30 -1.71
CA VAL A 79 10.13 -2.92 -0.61
C VAL A 79 11.55 -2.70 -1.12
N ARG A 80 12.18 -1.65 -0.62
CA ARG A 80 13.57 -1.30 -0.94
C ARG A 80 14.37 -1.10 0.33
N SER A 81 15.49 -1.79 0.46
CA SER A 81 16.40 -1.58 1.59
C SER A 81 17.07 -0.19 1.51
N PRO A 82 17.63 0.31 2.62
CA PRO A 82 18.47 1.51 2.60
C PRO A 82 19.62 1.42 1.58
N ASP A 83 20.19 0.22 1.41
CA ASP A 83 21.29 -0.04 0.46
C ASP A 83 20.83 -0.21 -0.98
N GLY A 84 19.53 -0.13 -1.25
CA GLY A 84 18.97 -0.16 -2.59
C GLY A 84 18.59 -1.54 -3.12
N ILE A 85 18.55 -2.57 -2.29
CA ILE A 85 18.07 -3.91 -2.68
C ILE A 85 16.55 -3.90 -2.75
N TRP A 86 15.98 -4.48 -3.80
CA TRP A 86 14.55 -4.50 -4.03
C TRP A 86 13.94 -5.90 -3.89
N LYS A 87 12.76 -5.97 -3.29
CA LYS A 87 11.81 -7.08 -3.42
C LYS A 87 10.49 -6.52 -3.93
N HIS A 88 9.89 -7.24 -4.86
CA HIS A 88 8.59 -6.94 -5.43
C HIS A 88 7.67 -8.11 -5.11
N PHE A 89 6.55 -7.84 -4.46
CA PHE A 89 5.53 -8.84 -4.19
C PHE A 89 4.48 -8.81 -5.30
N GLY A 90 4.41 -9.90 -6.04
CA GLY A 90 3.44 -10.06 -7.12
C GLY A 90 2.03 -10.33 -6.59
N SER A 91 1.03 -10.12 -7.43
CA SER A 91 -0.38 -10.35 -7.05
C SER A 91 -0.64 -11.79 -6.59
N SER A 92 0.06 -12.78 -7.16
CA SER A 92 -0.05 -14.18 -6.74
C SER A 92 0.54 -14.44 -5.36
N GLU A 93 1.65 -13.76 -5.03
CA GLU A 93 2.30 -13.88 -3.71
C GLU A 93 1.43 -13.26 -2.61
N THR A 94 0.72 -12.18 -2.93
CA THR A 94 -0.20 -11.51 -2.01
C THR A 94 -1.58 -12.17 -1.93
N SER A 95 -1.68 -13.45 -2.28
CA SER A 95 -2.91 -14.25 -2.28
C SER A 95 -4.04 -13.67 -3.14
N THR A 96 -3.68 -12.92 -4.19
CA THR A 96 -4.58 -12.19 -5.11
C THR A 96 -5.49 -11.14 -4.48
N ARG A 97 -5.40 -10.92 -3.17
CA ARG A 97 -6.27 -10.00 -2.43
C ARG A 97 -5.89 -8.55 -2.63
N ILE A 98 -4.60 -8.27 -2.55
CA ILE A 98 -4.09 -6.93 -2.84
C ILE A 98 -4.19 -6.66 -4.32
N SER A 99 -3.96 -7.69 -5.12
CA SER A 99 -4.09 -7.69 -6.58
C SER A 99 -3.48 -6.44 -7.20
N GLN A 100 -4.31 -5.54 -7.70
CA GLN A 100 -3.88 -4.31 -8.38
C GLN A 100 -4.35 -3.05 -7.65
N SER A 101 -4.78 -3.19 -6.41
CA SER A 101 -5.46 -2.12 -5.69
C SER A 101 -4.99 -1.90 -4.23
N PRO A 102 -3.67 -1.91 -3.94
CA PRO A 102 -3.21 -1.56 -2.61
C PRO A 102 -3.53 -0.10 -2.30
N GLY A 103 -3.96 0.17 -1.06
CA GLY A 103 -4.30 1.50 -0.58
C GLY A 103 -3.20 2.10 0.29
N SER A 104 -2.86 1.42 1.37
CA SER A 104 -1.85 1.89 2.33
C SER A 104 -1.09 0.74 2.97
N VAL A 105 0.04 1.08 3.57
CA VAL A 105 0.96 0.18 4.27
C VAL A 105 1.21 0.71 5.67
N VAL A 106 1.12 -0.14 6.69
CA VAL A 106 1.50 0.21 8.08
C VAL A 106 2.19 -0.98 8.74
N PHE A 107 2.90 -0.74 9.84
CA PHE A 107 3.68 -1.76 10.55
C PHE A 107 3.26 -1.84 11.99
N ASP A 108 3.19 -3.07 12.52
CA ASP A 108 3.00 -3.31 13.94
C ASP A 108 4.33 -3.42 14.69
N SER A 109 4.26 -3.51 16.02
CA SER A 109 5.45 -3.61 16.87
C SER A 109 6.20 -4.94 16.72
N TRP A 110 5.60 -5.92 16.07
CA TRP A 110 6.20 -7.22 15.77
C TRP A 110 6.93 -7.25 14.42
N GLY A 111 6.94 -6.11 13.70
CA GLY A 111 7.57 -5.99 12.38
C GLY A 111 6.73 -6.59 11.24
N ARG A 112 5.46 -6.91 11.47
CA ARG A 112 4.57 -7.36 10.40
C ARG A 112 4.06 -6.17 9.59
N THR A 113 3.88 -6.40 8.32
CA THR A 113 3.40 -5.37 7.38
C THR A 113 1.91 -5.57 7.09
N TRP A 114 1.12 -4.55 7.32
CA TRP A 114 -0.32 -4.54 7.06
C TRP A 114 -0.61 -3.72 5.83
N VAL A 115 -1.41 -4.26 4.93
CA VAL A 115 -1.74 -3.61 3.65
C VAL A 115 -3.25 -3.58 3.47
N SER A 116 -3.79 -2.39 3.17
CA SER A 116 -5.16 -2.26 2.72
C SER A 116 -5.29 -2.46 1.22
N ALA A 117 -6.46 -2.89 0.79
CA ALA A 117 -6.83 -2.94 -0.61
C ALA A 117 -8.25 -2.43 -0.82
N PHE A 118 -8.49 -1.76 -1.93
CA PHE A 118 -9.81 -1.27 -2.31
C PHE A 118 -10.36 -2.04 -3.51
N GLN A 119 -11.68 -2.09 -3.60
CA GLN A 119 -12.36 -2.55 -4.80
C GLN A 119 -12.37 -1.40 -5.80
N ALA A 120 -11.91 -1.65 -7.01
CA ALA A 120 -11.99 -0.70 -8.10
C ALA A 120 -12.70 -1.35 -9.28
N GLU A 121 -13.75 -0.69 -9.76
CA GLU A 121 -14.37 -0.97 -11.05
C GLU A 121 -13.95 0.15 -12.01
N GLU A 122 -12.95 -0.11 -12.82
CA GLU A 122 -12.68 0.74 -13.97
C GLU A 122 -13.01 -0.03 -15.24
N ALA A 123 -13.81 0.57 -16.09
CA ALA A 123 -14.35 -0.05 -17.29
C ALA A 123 -13.28 -0.63 -18.25
N ASN A 124 -12.04 -0.20 -18.11
CA ASN A 124 -10.92 -0.62 -18.95
C ASN A 124 -9.83 -1.42 -18.21
N LEU A 125 -9.92 -1.57 -16.88
CA LEU A 125 -8.89 -2.20 -16.06
C LEU A 125 -9.30 -3.57 -15.51
N GLY A 126 -10.55 -3.96 -15.75
CA GLY A 126 -11.12 -5.16 -15.15
C GLY A 126 -11.68 -4.92 -13.75
N ILE A 127 -12.29 -5.93 -13.22
CA ILE A 127 -12.86 -5.93 -11.87
C ILE A 127 -11.76 -6.29 -10.89
N TYR A 128 -11.49 -5.42 -9.92
CA TYR A 128 -10.68 -5.74 -8.75
C TYR A 128 -11.60 -6.17 -7.61
N PRO A 129 -12.02 -7.44 -7.58
CA PRO A 129 -13.15 -7.87 -6.76
C PRO A 129 -12.84 -7.92 -5.28
N ASN A 130 -11.58 -7.89 -4.92
CA ASN A 130 -11.14 -8.23 -3.58
C ASN A 130 -10.39 -7.07 -2.94
N GLY A 131 -11.12 -6.26 -2.20
CA GLY A 131 -10.53 -5.34 -1.24
C GLY A 131 -10.22 -6.03 0.07
N GLY A 132 -10.02 -5.26 1.12
CA GLY A 132 -9.84 -5.75 2.48
C GLY A 132 -8.49 -5.42 3.08
N ILE A 133 -8.03 -6.28 3.99
CA ILE A 133 -6.76 -6.12 4.72
C ILE A 133 -6.00 -7.42 4.67
N SER A 134 -4.72 -7.34 4.33
CA SER A 134 -3.78 -8.45 4.38
C SER A 134 -2.61 -8.10 5.29
N MET A 135 -2.04 -9.11 5.93
CA MET A 135 -0.88 -8.99 6.80
C MET A 135 0.24 -9.88 6.27
N LEU A 136 1.42 -9.31 6.11
CA LEU A 136 2.64 -10.02 5.77
C LEU A 136 3.45 -10.30 7.03
N SER A 137 3.78 -11.57 7.23
CA SER A 137 4.81 -12.02 8.16
C SER A 137 6.00 -12.55 7.38
N TYR A 138 7.21 -12.34 7.83
CA TYR A 138 8.42 -12.82 7.15
C TYR A 138 9.51 -13.17 8.16
N GLU A 139 10.43 -14.02 7.72
CA GLU A 139 11.66 -14.34 8.42
C GLU A 139 12.84 -13.79 7.61
N GLY A 140 13.79 -13.15 8.27
CA GLY A 140 14.90 -12.46 7.62
C GLY A 140 14.58 -11.00 7.33
N GLN A 141 15.03 -10.49 6.20
CA GLN A 141 14.80 -9.12 5.79
C GLN A 141 13.64 -9.05 4.79
N PRO A 142 12.78 -8.01 4.80
CA PRO A 142 11.62 -7.96 3.93
C PRO A 142 11.98 -7.87 2.43
N TYR A 143 13.17 -7.38 2.12
CA TYR A 143 13.69 -7.31 0.75
C TYR A 143 14.43 -8.58 0.32
N ASP A 144 14.76 -9.48 1.25
CA ASP A 144 15.38 -10.79 1.01
C ASP A 144 14.86 -11.81 2.04
N PRO A 145 13.55 -12.12 2.06
CA PRO A 145 12.98 -12.98 3.07
C PRO A 145 13.36 -14.44 2.82
N VAL A 146 13.77 -15.13 3.91
CA VAL A 146 14.00 -16.58 3.92
C VAL A 146 12.67 -17.30 3.71
N SER A 147 11.62 -16.80 4.36
CA SER A 147 10.24 -17.22 4.18
C SER A 147 9.31 -16.05 4.41
N PHE A 148 8.12 -16.11 3.78
CA PHE A 148 7.08 -15.13 4.03
C PHE A 148 5.68 -15.74 3.88
N ASN A 149 4.72 -15.16 4.57
CA ASN A 149 3.32 -15.54 4.48
C ASN A 149 2.42 -14.30 4.45
N TRP A 150 1.42 -14.32 3.57
CA TRP A 150 0.38 -13.32 3.50
C TRP A 150 -0.92 -13.87 4.07
N ASP A 151 -1.33 -13.39 5.23
CA ASP A 151 -2.60 -13.72 5.84
C ASP A 151 -3.68 -12.73 5.44
N ILE A 152 -4.87 -13.26 5.18
CA ILE A 152 -6.05 -12.45 4.86
C ILE A 152 -6.79 -12.17 6.16
N ILE A 153 -6.73 -10.93 6.62
CA ILE A 153 -7.38 -10.50 7.85
C ILE A 153 -8.85 -10.15 7.59
N ASN A 154 -9.08 -9.39 6.52
CA ASN A 154 -10.42 -9.06 6.07
C ASN A 154 -10.47 -9.24 4.55
N SER A 155 -11.48 -9.96 4.08
CA SER A 155 -11.61 -10.34 2.68
C SER A 155 -12.71 -9.61 1.93
N SER A 156 -13.41 -8.70 2.58
CA SER A 156 -14.60 -8.09 2.01
C SER A 156 -14.53 -6.57 2.00
N GLY A 157 -14.92 -6.03 0.86
CA GLY A 157 -15.14 -4.59 0.72
C GLY A 157 -13.87 -3.77 0.49
N THR A 158 -14.08 -2.50 0.33
CA THR A 158 -13.04 -1.51 0.13
C THR A 158 -12.49 -1.03 1.46
N VAL A 159 -11.17 -1.09 1.61
CA VAL A 159 -10.44 -0.43 2.68
C VAL A 159 -9.51 0.62 2.05
N TRP A 160 -9.82 1.89 2.26
CA TRP A 160 -9.09 2.99 1.65
C TRP A 160 -7.72 3.22 2.28
N SER A 161 -7.64 3.14 3.59
CA SER A 161 -6.43 3.46 4.34
C SER A 161 -6.37 2.72 5.67
N LEU A 162 -5.16 2.52 6.15
CA LEU A 162 -4.83 1.99 7.48
C LEU A 162 -4.12 3.06 8.30
N GLY A 163 -4.21 2.92 9.62
CA GLY A 163 -3.39 3.65 10.56
C GLY A 163 -3.02 2.75 11.73
N MET A 164 -1.75 2.74 12.13
CA MET A 164 -1.29 1.97 13.27
C MET A 164 -1.30 2.85 14.53
N GLY A 165 -2.14 2.48 15.47
CA GLY A 165 -2.26 3.15 16.77
C GLY A 165 -1.37 2.55 17.85
N ILE A 166 -1.57 3.01 19.08
CA ILE A 166 -0.92 2.50 20.28
C ILE A 166 -1.38 1.06 20.53
N ASN A 167 -0.49 0.22 21.05
CA ASN A 167 -0.73 -1.19 21.35
C ASN A 167 -1.15 -2.03 20.12
N ASP A 168 -0.57 -1.72 18.98
CA ASP A 168 -0.82 -2.43 17.72
C ASP A 168 -2.29 -2.44 17.28
N ARG A 169 -3.05 -1.42 17.66
CA ARG A 169 -4.40 -1.25 17.15
C ARG A 169 -4.35 -0.78 15.71
N VAL A 170 -4.89 -1.58 14.79
CA VAL A 170 -4.99 -1.24 13.37
C VAL A 170 -6.32 -0.57 13.09
N TYR A 171 -6.29 0.73 12.87
CA TYR A 171 -7.47 1.47 12.39
C TYR A 171 -7.58 1.31 10.89
N TYR A 172 -8.80 1.15 10.39
CA TYR A 172 -9.03 1.05 8.97
C TYR A 172 -10.28 1.83 8.53
N LEU A 173 -10.16 2.45 7.37
CA LEU A 173 -11.18 3.31 6.79
C LEU A 173 -11.87 2.60 5.63
N THR A 174 -13.19 2.48 5.75
CA THR A 174 -14.07 1.93 4.71
C THR A 174 -14.99 3.02 4.16
N PRO A 175 -15.71 2.78 3.05
CA PRO A 175 -16.74 3.71 2.59
C PRO A 175 -17.80 4.04 3.64
N SER A 176 -18.03 3.13 4.58
CA SER A 176 -19.10 3.26 5.59
C SER A 176 -18.61 3.73 6.96
N GLY A 177 -17.33 3.90 7.17
CA GLY A 177 -16.82 4.41 8.45
C GLY A 177 -15.40 4.01 8.79
N LEU A 178 -14.98 4.41 9.98
CA LEU A 178 -13.71 4.07 10.61
C LEU A 178 -13.92 2.95 11.61
N ASN A 179 -13.15 1.90 11.49
CA ASN A 179 -13.15 0.73 12.36
C ASN A 179 -11.74 0.43 12.84
N TYR A 180 -11.57 -0.54 13.72
CA TYR A 180 -10.25 -1.00 14.13
C TYR A 180 -10.22 -2.49 14.49
N TYR A 181 -9.03 -3.06 14.43
CA TYR A 181 -8.66 -4.33 15.03
C TYR A 181 -7.76 -4.11 16.23
N ASP A 182 -8.04 -4.79 17.33
CA ASP A 182 -7.08 -4.97 18.41
C ASP A 182 -6.26 -6.22 18.11
N ILE A 183 -4.93 -6.09 18.19
CA ILE A 183 -4.01 -7.20 17.97
C ILE A 183 -3.43 -7.58 19.33
N ASP A 184 -3.89 -8.70 19.88
CA ASP A 184 -3.26 -9.29 21.07
C ASP A 184 -1.96 -9.98 20.63
N GLY A 185 -0.85 -9.54 21.18
CA GLY A 185 0.50 -9.83 20.74
C GLY A 185 0.86 -11.30 20.63
N GLY A 186 1.88 -11.57 19.86
CA GLY A 186 2.51 -12.85 19.68
C GLY A 186 2.58 -13.33 18.23
N TYR A 187 3.19 -14.49 18.06
CA TYR A 187 3.35 -15.16 16.76
C TYR A 187 2.03 -15.60 16.14
N ASP A 188 0.97 -15.73 16.94
CA ASP A 188 -0.36 -16.11 16.52
C ASP A 188 -1.37 -15.07 17.05
N PRO A 189 -1.48 -13.92 16.36
CA PRO A 189 -2.23 -12.79 16.87
C PRO A 189 -3.74 -13.11 16.91
N VAL A 190 -4.33 -12.95 18.06
CA VAL A 190 -5.79 -12.92 18.19
C VAL A 190 -6.26 -11.56 17.70
N ILE A 191 -6.80 -11.51 16.48
CA ILE A 191 -7.30 -10.30 15.88
C ILE A 191 -8.77 -10.16 16.21
N ARG A 192 -9.14 -9.09 16.91
CA ARG A 192 -10.50 -8.79 17.31
C ARG A 192 -11.00 -7.55 16.60
N GLU A 193 -11.98 -7.73 15.74
CA GLU A 193 -12.65 -6.60 15.11
C GLU A 193 -13.53 -5.89 16.14
N ASN A 194 -13.44 -4.56 16.16
CA ASN A 194 -14.40 -3.75 16.88
C ASN A 194 -15.69 -3.63 16.04
N PRO A 195 -16.85 -4.11 16.53
CA PRO A 195 -18.10 -4.04 15.79
C PRO A 195 -18.67 -2.63 15.65
N TYR A 196 -18.07 -1.63 16.31
CA TYR A 196 -18.55 -0.25 16.26
C TYR A 196 -17.78 0.53 15.21
N SER A 197 -18.51 0.99 14.21
CA SER A 197 -17.97 1.97 13.28
C SER A 197 -17.98 3.35 13.89
N TYR A 198 -16.83 4.03 13.89
CA TYR A 198 -16.76 5.45 14.13
C TYR A 198 -17.28 6.19 12.90
N PHE A 199 -18.06 7.24 13.10
CA PHE A 199 -18.64 8.02 11.99
C PHE A 199 -19.60 7.22 11.09
N PRO A 200 -20.61 6.52 11.64
CA PRO A 200 -21.46 5.60 10.89
C PRO A 200 -22.30 6.25 9.78
N ASN A 201 -22.41 7.57 9.78
CA ASN A 201 -23.19 8.33 8.80
C ASN A 201 -22.32 9.11 7.81
N ILE A 202 -21.03 8.84 7.76
CA ILE A 202 -20.09 9.50 6.86
C ILE A 202 -19.63 8.50 5.81
N SER A 203 -19.79 8.86 4.54
CA SER A 203 -19.24 8.10 3.43
C SER A 203 -17.86 8.67 3.09
N PHE A 204 -16.85 7.80 3.08
CA PHE A 204 -15.49 8.14 2.69
C PHE A 204 -15.26 7.74 1.23
N GLY A 205 -14.76 8.68 0.45
CA GLY A 205 -14.47 8.46 -0.97
C GLY A 205 -13.05 7.95 -1.22
N ASN A 206 -12.78 7.68 -2.48
CA ASN A 206 -11.46 7.29 -2.96
C ASN A 206 -10.40 8.33 -2.58
N GLY A 207 -9.31 7.87 -1.97
CA GLY A 207 -8.23 8.74 -1.50
C GLY A 207 -8.40 9.29 -0.09
N ALA A 208 -9.43 8.87 0.64
CA ALA A 208 -9.51 9.14 2.07
C ALA A 208 -8.36 8.46 2.82
N GLY A 209 -7.73 9.18 3.73
CA GLY A 209 -6.56 8.72 4.49
C GLY A 209 -6.76 8.84 5.99
N ILE A 210 -5.98 8.06 6.73
CA ILE A 210 -5.86 8.11 8.19
C ILE A 210 -4.44 8.53 8.53
N SER A 211 -4.31 9.44 9.48
CA SER A 211 -3.04 9.70 10.15
C SER A 211 -3.26 9.61 11.65
N ILE A 212 -2.38 8.88 12.34
CA ILE A 212 -2.47 8.65 13.78
C ILE A 212 -1.23 9.26 14.44
N ASP A 213 -1.47 10.16 15.37
CA ASP A 213 -0.44 10.67 16.26
C ASP A 213 -0.19 9.63 17.36
N ARG A 214 1.07 9.22 17.51
CA ARG A 214 1.51 8.24 18.51
C ARG A 214 2.14 8.88 19.75
N GLN A 215 1.91 10.19 19.97
CA GLN A 215 2.43 10.90 21.14
C GLN A 215 1.77 10.44 22.43
#